data_a731a58e6b9b382c6f18ef9dbd37e8c8
#
_entry.id   a731a58e6b9b382c6f18ef9dbd37e8c8
#
_cell.length_a   1.000
_cell.length_b   1.000
_cell.length_c   1.000
_cell.angle_alpha   90.00
_cell.angle_beta   90.00
_cell.angle_gamma   90.00
#
_symmetry.space_group_name_H-M   'P 1'
#
loop_
_entity.id
_entity.type
_entity.pdbx_description
1 polymer ?
#
loop_
_entity_poly.entity_id
_entity_poly.type
_entity_poly.pdbx_seq_one_letter_code
_entity_poly.pdbx_strand_id
1 'polypeptide(L)'
;MKELELKYGCNPNQKPSKIYVNDGRDLPIEVLNGKPGYINFLDAFNGWQLVSELKKATGYAAATSFKHVSPAGAAIGKPLDDTMKKIYFVEDMDELSPIACAYARARGADRMSSYGDFIALSDVCDVSAAKIIKKEFSDGIIAPGYEPEALELLKEKKKGTYAIIKIGPSYKPQPVEHKDVFGITFEQGRNEVEINDSLLTNVVTKNKDIPESAKHDMIISLITLKYTQSNSVCFVKDGQAIGIGAGQQSRVHCVRLAGQKADNWLLRQCPKVMNLQFVDGIKRADRDNAIDNYIGEAYMDVLKEGAWQKIFKVKPDRLTDEEKREWLDRMDDVVLGSDAFFPFSDSIERGAKSGVKYVVQPGGSIRDQDVIDCCDEYGMAMVCNGVRLFHH
;
A
#
# COMPACT_ATOMS: atom_id res chain seq x y z
N MET A 1 19.25 17.00 17.15
CA MET A 1 20.14 17.17 15.96
C MET A 1 19.47 18.13 14.99
N LYS A 2 20.13 19.22 14.62
CA LYS A 2 19.54 20.30 13.78
C LYS A 2 19.42 19.94 12.31
N GLU A 3 20.39 19.21 11.79
CA GLU A 3 20.43 18.75 10.41
C GLU A 3 21.15 17.40 10.30
N LEU A 4 20.89 16.67 9.23
CA LEU A 4 21.58 15.44 8.89
C LEU A 4 22.06 15.51 7.45
N GLU A 5 23.37 15.43 7.25
CA GLU A 5 23.98 15.33 5.93
C GLU A 5 23.72 13.95 5.32
N LEU A 6 23.39 13.95 4.02
CA LEU A 6 23.13 12.74 3.25
C LEU A 6 24.22 12.55 2.20
N LYS A 7 24.42 11.32 1.78
CA LYS A 7 25.46 10.97 0.79
C LYS A 7 25.25 11.69 -0.54
N TYR A 8 24.00 11.83 -0.97
CA TYR A 8 23.53 12.54 -2.16
C TYR A 8 22.00 12.70 -2.10
N GLY A 9 21.42 13.49 -2.99
CA GLY A 9 19.97 13.67 -3.13
C GLY A 9 19.27 12.47 -3.79
N CYS A 10 18.33 12.71 -4.71
CA CYS A 10 17.70 11.62 -5.45
C CYS A 10 18.69 10.80 -6.29
N ASN A 11 19.72 11.46 -6.83
CA ASN A 11 20.74 10.83 -7.68
C ASN A 11 22.16 11.10 -7.15
N PRO A 12 23.14 10.22 -7.44
CA PRO A 12 24.51 10.35 -6.94
C PRO A 12 25.24 11.65 -7.28
N ASN A 13 24.84 12.32 -8.37
CA ASN A 13 25.38 13.61 -8.80
C ASN A 13 24.76 14.81 -8.10
N GLN A 14 23.64 14.63 -7.36
CA GLN A 14 22.94 15.70 -6.65
C GLN A 14 23.56 15.91 -5.27
N LYS A 15 24.59 16.73 -5.20
CA LYS A 15 25.33 17.12 -3.99
C LYS A 15 25.52 18.63 -3.93
N PRO A 16 25.52 19.24 -2.73
CA PRO A 16 25.34 18.62 -1.41
C PRO A 16 23.91 18.15 -1.17
N SER A 17 23.70 17.32 -0.12
CA SER A 17 22.37 16.84 0.27
C SER A 17 22.26 16.74 1.79
N LYS A 18 21.15 17.22 2.34
CA LYS A 18 20.84 17.15 3.78
C LYS A 18 19.35 17.25 4.04
N ILE A 19 18.94 16.85 5.24
CA ILE A 19 17.60 17.12 5.78
C ILE A 19 17.70 17.96 7.05
N TYR A 20 16.73 18.85 7.24
CA TYR A 20 16.61 19.73 8.41
C TYR A 20 15.18 20.22 8.56
N VAL A 21 14.83 20.79 9.71
CA VAL A 21 13.53 21.47 9.90
C VAL A 21 13.70 22.96 9.66
N ASN A 22 12.90 23.53 8.74
CA ASN A 22 13.01 24.92 8.27
C ASN A 22 12.95 25.97 9.39
N ASP A 23 12.25 25.70 10.49
CA ASP A 23 12.12 26.60 11.64
C ASP A 23 13.27 26.50 12.64
N GLY A 24 14.29 25.69 12.35
CA GLY A 24 15.47 25.50 13.17
C GLY A 24 15.29 24.61 14.41
N ARG A 25 14.12 23.95 14.57
CA ARG A 25 13.95 22.88 15.55
C ARG A 25 14.85 21.70 15.25
N ASP A 26 15.03 20.83 16.23
CA ASP A 26 15.69 19.55 16.01
C ASP A 26 14.85 18.63 15.10
N LEU A 27 15.54 17.79 14.33
CA LEU A 27 14.89 16.72 13.58
C LEU A 27 14.11 15.82 14.55
N PRO A 28 12.87 15.46 14.22
CA PRO A 28 12.02 14.64 15.09
C PRO A 28 12.37 13.14 15.05
N ILE A 29 13.56 12.81 14.60
CA ILE A 29 14.00 11.43 14.36
C ILE A 29 15.34 11.12 15.03
N GLU A 30 15.54 9.83 15.27
CA GLU A 30 16.82 9.23 15.63
C GLU A 30 17.10 8.07 14.66
N VAL A 31 18.26 8.08 14.00
CA VAL A 31 18.71 6.95 13.16
C VAL A 31 19.42 5.97 14.09
N LEU A 32 18.75 4.84 14.39
CA LEU A 32 19.26 3.82 15.32
C LEU A 32 20.26 2.88 14.66
N ASN A 33 20.17 2.71 13.33
CA ASN A 33 21.08 1.88 12.55
C ASN A 33 21.08 2.28 11.08
N GLY A 34 22.16 1.97 10.37
CA GLY A 34 22.31 2.21 8.94
C GLY A 34 22.53 3.67 8.58
N LYS A 35 22.44 3.96 7.29
CA LYS A 35 22.59 5.32 6.72
C LYS A 35 21.48 5.54 5.69
N PRO A 36 20.27 5.90 6.10
CA PRO A 36 19.17 6.16 5.16
C PRO A 36 19.55 7.28 4.18
N GLY A 37 19.20 7.09 2.91
CA GLY A 37 19.39 8.09 1.87
C GLY A 37 18.19 9.02 1.72
N TYR A 38 18.30 9.97 0.79
CA TYR A 38 17.28 10.98 0.51
C TYR A 38 15.89 10.37 0.23
N ILE A 39 15.84 9.39 -0.70
CA ILE A 39 14.57 8.72 -1.06
C ILE A 39 14.01 7.92 0.12
N ASN A 40 14.89 7.28 0.91
CA ASN A 40 14.45 6.55 2.10
C ASN A 40 13.73 7.47 3.11
N PHE A 41 14.20 8.71 3.30
CA PHE A 41 13.52 9.67 4.17
C PHE A 41 12.20 10.16 3.59
N LEU A 42 12.10 10.35 2.26
CA LEU A 42 10.83 10.67 1.63
C LEU A 42 9.79 9.57 1.86
N ASP A 43 10.17 8.31 1.66
CA ASP A 43 9.31 7.15 1.90
C ASP A 43 8.96 7.04 3.40
N ALA A 44 9.95 7.19 4.28
CA ALA A 44 9.76 7.12 5.74
C ALA A 44 8.75 8.15 6.25
N PHE A 45 8.89 9.42 5.87
CA PHE A 45 8.03 10.49 6.39
C PHE A 45 6.61 10.45 5.80
N ASN A 46 6.46 10.10 4.53
CA ASN A 46 5.14 9.90 3.93
C ASN A 46 4.45 8.66 4.53
N GLY A 47 5.18 7.55 4.67
CA GLY A 47 4.68 6.35 5.31
C GLY A 47 4.26 6.57 6.77
N TRP A 48 5.05 7.32 7.54
CA TRP A 48 4.73 7.65 8.92
C TRP A 48 3.44 8.46 9.06
N GLN A 49 3.24 9.46 8.20
CA GLN A 49 2.00 10.25 8.20
C GLN A 49 0.80 9.35 7.88
N LEU A 50 0.90 8.50 6.87
CA LEU A 50 -0.15 7.57 6.49
C LEU A 50 -0.56 6.65 7.65
N VAL A 51 0.39 5.96 8.29
CA VAL A 51 0.06 5.01 9.36
C VAL A 51 -0.43 5.70 10.63
N SER A 52 0.04 6.92 10.90
CA SER A 52 -0.43 7.73 12.03
C SER A 52 -1.88 8.14 11.86
N GLU A 53 -2.28 8.55 10.64
CA GLU A 53 -3.67 8.88 10.33
C GLU A 53 -4.56 7.65 10.33
N LEU A 54 -4.11 6.51 9.76
CA LEU A 54 -4.86 5.25 9.82
C LEU A 54 -5.14 4.83 11.27
N LYS A 55 -4.12 4.87 12.12
CA LYS A 55 -4.32 4.54 13.55
C LYS A 55 -5.30 5.50 14.22
N LYS A 56 -5.16 6.82 13.97
CA LYS A 56 -6.06 7.84 14.54
C LYS A 56 -7.51 7.61 14.10
N ALA A 57 -7.74 7.31 12.83
CA ALA A 57 -9.06 7.18 12.25
C ALA A 57 -9.75 5.85 12.61
N THR A 58 -8.98 4.75 12.74
CA THR A 58 -9.55 3.40 12.91
C THR A 58 -9.38 2.81 14.29
N GLY A 59 -8.45 3.35 15.10
CA GLY A 59 -8.09 2.79 16.41
C GLY A 59 -7.23 1.53 16.36
N TYR A 60 -6.96 0.98 15.18
CA TYR A 60 -6.13 -0.21 14.99
C TYR A 60 -4.66 0.16 14.79
N ALA A 61 -3.75 -0.77 15.15
CA ALA A 61 -2.38 -0.70 14.67
C ALA A 61 -2.37 -0.70 13.14
N ALA A 62 -1.48 0.08 12.53
CA ALA A 62 -1.41 0.25 11.09
C ALA A 62 0.01 0.15 10.57
N ALA A 63 0.15 -0.34 9.34
CA ALA A 63 1.43 -0.43 8.64
C ALA A 63 1.29 -0.07 7.16
N THR A 64 2.37 0.37 6.57
CA THR A 64 2.49 0.56 5.12
C THR A 64 3.82 0.04 4.60
N SER A 65 3.80 -0.47 3.37
CA SER A 65 4.94 -0.76 2.53
C SER A 65 5.06 0.37 1.52
N PHE A 66 6.11 1.19 1.62
CA PHE A 66 6.27 2.41 0.83
C PHE A 66 7.43 2.26 -0.16
N LYS A 67 7.26 2.77 -1.38
CA LYS A 67 8.31 2.74 -2.38
C LYS A 67 8.10 3.83 -3.43
N HIS A 68 9.17 4.55 -3.79
CA HIS A 68 9.09 5.65 -4.75
C HIS A 68 8.02 6.71 -4.42
N VAL A 69 7.99 7.09 -3.14
CA VAL A 69 7.09 8.11 -2.58
C VAL A 69 5.60 7.79 -2.78
N SER A 70 5.26 6.49 -2.80
CA SER A 70 3.87 6.01 -2.82
C SER A 70 3.75 4.68 -2.07
N PRO A 71 2.61 4.40 -1.43
CA PRO A 71 2.38 3.11 -0.81
C PRO A 71 2.19 2.02 -1.87
N ALA A 72 2.91 0.91 -1.73
CA ALA A 72 2.62 -0.34 -2.44
C ALA A 72 1.47 -1.09 -1.77
N GLY A 73 1.29 -0.87 -0.47
CA GLY A 73 0.19 -1.37 0.33
C GLY A 73 0.09 -0.66 1.67
N ALA A 74 -1.11 -0.64 2.24
CA ALA A 74 -1.42 -0.09 3.54
C ALA A 74 -2.51 -0.95 4.21
N ALA A 75 -2.43 -1.17 5.50
CA ALA A 75 -3.40 -2.01 6.20
C ALA A 75 -3.46 -1.73 7.71
N ILE A 76 -4.57 -2.13 8.30
CA ILE A 76 -4.76 -2.17 9.74
C ILE A 76 -4.57 -3.58 10.30
N GLY A 77 -4.31 -3.68 11.60
CA GLY A 77 -3.91 -4.91 12.28
C GLY A 77 -5.05 -5.88 12.58
N LYS A 78 -5.84 -6.23 11.57
CA LYS A 78 -6.83 -7.32 11.69
C LYS A 78 -6.14 -8.68 11.65
N PRO A 79 -6.63 -9.69 12.38
CA PRO A 79 -6.09 -11.05 12.35
C PRO A 79 -6.02 -11.62 10.93
N LEU A 80 -5.09 -12.55 10.71
CA LEU A 80 -4.96 -13.31 9.46
C LEU A 80 -5.62 -14.68 9.60
N ASP A 81 -6.41 -15.06 8.61
CA ASP A 81 -6.83 -16.45 8.45
C ASP A 81 -5.70 -17.32 7.86
N ASP A 82 -5.92 -18.63 7.77
CA ASP A 82 -4.91 -19.58 7.28
C ASP A 82 -4.52 -19.33 5.81
N THR A 83 -5.48 -18.89 4.99
CA THR A 83 -5.23 -18.54 3.58
C THR A 83 -4.31 -17.32 3.49
N MET A 84 -4.62 -16.27 4.25
CA MET A 84 -3.79 -15.06 4.31
C MET A 84 -2.38 -15.36 4.87
N LYS A 85 -2.29 -16.18 5.94
CA LYS A 85 -0.99 -16.60 6.46
C LYS A 85 -0.15 -17.26 5.37
N LYS A 86 -0.76 -18.14 4.56
CA LYS A 86 -0.08 -18.86 3.48
C LYS A 86 0.37 -17.93 2.36
N ILE A 87 -0.50 -17.05 1.85
CA ILE A 87 -0.15 -16.15 0.74
C ILE A 87 0.81 -15.03 1.15
N TYR A 88 0.89 -14.70 2.46
CA TYR A 88 1.84 -13.72 3.01
C TYR A 88 3.12 -14.37 3.55
N PHE A 89 3.25 -15.70 3.41
CA PHE A 89 4.43 -16.48 3.84
C PHE A 89 4.75 -16.33 5.33
N VAL A 90 3.71 -16.35 6.16
CA VAL A 90 3.80 -16.29 7.63
C VAL A 90 3.11 -17.49 8.30
N GLU A 91 2.84 -18.55 7.54
CA GLU A 91 2.21 -19.78 8.02
C GLU A 91 3.04 -20.51 9.09
N ASP A 92 4.33 -20.23 9.16
CA ASP A 92 5.27 -20.77 10.16
C ASP A 92 5.30 -19.97 11.48
N MET A 93 4.39 -19.00 11.64
CA MET A 93 4.28 -18.18 12.84
C MET A 93 2.98 -18.47 13.59
N ASP A 94 3.11 -18.96 14.83
CA ASP A 94 1.94 -19.36 15.63
C ASP A 94 1.08 -18.17 16.02
N GLU A 95 1.69 -17.13 16.58
CA GLU A 95 0.99 -15.90 16.99
C GLU A 95 1.56 -14.67 16.28
N LEU A 96 0.66 -13.84 15.76
CA LEU A 96 0.97 -12.56 15.17
C LEU A 96 0.34 -11.44 15.98
N SER A 97 1.16 -10.50 16.42
CA SER A 97 0.67 -9.28 17.04
C SER A 97 -0.13 -8.42 16.06
N PRO A 98 -0.97 -7.47 16.55
CA PRO A 98 -1.70 -6.57 15.66
C PRO A 98 -0.80 -5.81 14.69
N ILE A 99 0.39 -5.34 15.13
CA ILE A 99 1.30 -4.63 14.24
C ILE A 99 1.98 -5.56 13.23
N ALA A 100 2.25 -6.80 13.60
CA ALA A 100 2.73 -7.83 12.67
C ALA A 100 1.67 -8.19 11.62
N CYS A 101 0.40 -8.33 12.02
CA CYS A 101 -0.72 -8.53 11.09
C CYS A 101 -0.87 -7.34 10.13
N ALA A 102 -0.77 -6.10 10.63
CA ALA A 102 -0.85 -4.91 9.79
C ALA A 102 0.24 -4.91 8.71
N TYR A 103 1.49 -5.21 9.09
CA TYR A 103 2.59 -5.26 8.13
C TYR A 103 2.47 -6.42 7.14
N ALA A 104 2.11 -7.61 7.60
CA ALA A 104 1.90 -8.76 6.70
C ALA A 104 0.83 -8.45 5.65
N ARG A 105 -0.27 -7.81 6.04
CA ARG A 105 -1.33 -7.36 5.13
C ARG A 105 -0.86 -6.26 4.18
N ALA A 106 -0.20 -5.22 4.69
CA ALA A 106 0.27 -4.10 3.88
C ALA A 106 1.25 -4.55 2.79
N ARG A 107 2.27 -5.36 3.17
CA ARG A 107 3.21 -5.94 2.20
C ARG A 107 2.55 -6.97 1.29
N GLY A 108 1.63 -7.75 1.84
CA GLY A 108 0.95 -8.84 1.15
C GLY A 108 0.04 -8.40 0.01
N ALA A 109 -0.39 -7.15 -0.01
CA ALA A 109 -1.23 -6.59 -1.06
C ALA A 109 -0.56 -6.63 -2.44
N ASP A 110 0.70 -6.21 -2.51
CA ASP A 110 1.50 -6.20 -3.73
C ASP A 110 2.95 -6.57 -3.38
N ARG A 111 3.21 -7.86 -3.28
CA ARG A 111 4.50 -8.39 -2.88
C ARG A 111 5.61 -8.06 -3.88
N MET A 112 5.27 -7.88 -5.16
CA MET A 112 6.22 -7.51 -6.20
C MET A 112 6.69 -6.06 -6.02
N SER A 113 5.78 -5.11 -5.87
CA SER A 113 6.11 -3.70 -5.63
C SER A 113 6.77 -3.48 -4.27
N SER A 114 6.46 -4.32 -3.28
CA SER A 114 7.04 -4.25 -1.92
C SER A 114 8.48 -4.78 -1.82
N TYR A 115 9.05 -5.32 -2.88
CA TYR A 115 10.46 -5.72 -2.90
C TYR A 115 11.37 -4.49 -2.83
N GLY A 116 12.09 -4.34 -1.71
CA GLY A 116 12.92 -3.15 -1.44
C GLY A 116 12.11 -1.96 -0.93
N ASP A 117 11.00 -2.20 -0.23
CA ASP A 117 10.17 -1.18 0.39
C ASP A 117 10.85 -0.47 1.57
N PHE A 118 10.29 0.69 1.94
CA PHE A 118 10.50 1.32 3.23
C PHE A 118 9.24 1.15 4.08
N ILE A 119 9.42 0.58 5.27
CA ILE A 119 8.31 0.18 6.15
C ILE A 119 7.98 1.31 7.09
N ALA A 120 6.70 1.63 7.29
CA ALA A 120 6.26 2.47 8.40
C ALA A 120 5.26 1.70 9.27
N LEU A 121 5.45 1.79 10.58
CA LEU A 121 4.59 1.20 11.61
C LEU A 121 4.04 2.29 12.51
N SER A 122 2.74 2.26 12.80
CA SER A 122 2.09 3.21 13.70
C SER A 122 2.41 3.01 15.18
N ASP A 123 2.89 1.82 15.53
CA ASP A 123 3.16 1.35 16.89
C ASP A 123 4.60 0.90 17.04
N VAL A 124 4.99 0.64 18.27
CA VAL A 124 6.30 0.05 18.58
C VAL A 124 6.46 -1.25 17.79
N CYS A 125 7.58 -1.38 17.09
CA CYS A 125 7.93 -2.62 16.40
C CYS A 125 8.27 -3.68 17.45
N ASP A 126 7.42 -4.69 17.56
CA ASP A 126 7.62 -5.83 18.45
C ASP A 126 8.40 -6.96 17.78
N VAL A 127 8.72 -8.01 18.55
CA VAL A 127 9.46 -9.17 18.07
C VAL A 127 8.70 -9.91 16.97
N SER A 128 7.36 -9.96 17.04
CA SER A 128 6.53 -10.62 16.02
C SER A 128 6.67 -9.94 14.66
N ALA A 129 6.53 -8.62 14.61
CA ALA A 129 6.74 -7.83 13.40
C ALA A 129 8.19 -7.92 12.88
N ALA A 130 9.18 -7.82 13.79
CA ALA A 130 10.59 -7.89 13.42
C ALA A 130 10.95 -9.24 12.77
N LYS A 131 10.37 -10.36 13.22
CA LYS A 131 10.57 -11.69 12.62
C LYS A 131 10.06 -11.76 11.17
N ILE A 132 8.93 -11.13 10.85
CA ILE A 132 8.45 -11.03 9.46
C ILE A 132 9.41 -10.17 8.65
N ILE A 133 9.72 -8.97 9.15
CA ILE A 133 10.58 -8.00 8.45
C ILE A 133 11.96 -8.61 8.17
N LYS A 134 12.51 -9.39 9.10
CA LYS A 134 13.82 -10.06 8.94
C LYS A 134 13.85 -10.99 7.72
N LYS A 135 12.74 -11.68 7.44
CA LYS A 135 12.61 -12.62 6.31
C LYS A 135 12.39 -11.94 4.95
N GLU A 136 11.96 -10.68 4.94
CA GLU A 136 11.61 -9.94 3.72
C GLU A 136 12.75 -9.05 3.23
N PHE A 137 12.81 -8.77 1.92
CA PHE A 137 13.75 -7.79 1.37
C PHE A 137 13.13 -6.39 1.44
N SER A 138 13.66 -5.55 2.33
CA SER A 138 13.23 -4.17 2.55
C SER A 138 14.44 -3.25 2.70
N ASP A 139 14.27 -1.94 2.50
CA ASP A 139 15.37 -0.97 2.58
C ASP A 139 15.52 -0.39 3.98
N GLY A 140 14.44 -0.22 4.69
CA GLY A 140 14.46 0.31 6.04
C GLY A 140 13.08 0.33 6.69
N ILE A 141 13.04 0.89 7.89
CA ILE A 141 11.85 0.98 8.71
C ILE A 141 11.84 2.28 9.53
N ILE A 142 10.64 2.87 9.68
CA ILE A 142 10.35 3.93 10.63
C ILE A 142 9.23 3.49 11.57
N ALA A 143 9.41 3.72 12.86
CA ALA A 143 8.43 3.43 13.91
C ALA A 143 8.63 4.37 15.12
N PRO A 144 7.62 4.53 16.02
CA PRO A 144 7.76 5.35 17.20
C PRO A 144 8.69 4.74 18.27
N GLY A 145 9.02 3.45 18.12
CA GLY A 145 9.92 2.73 19.01
C GLY A 145 10.13 1.30 18.55
N TYR A 146 10.99 0.60 19.25
CA TYR A 146 11.36 -0.80 18.97
C TYR A 146 11.55 -1.54 20.30
N GLU A 147 11.01 -2.73 20.44
CA GLU A 147 11.39 -3.60 21.53
C GLU A 147 12.89 -3.95 21.43
N PRO A 148 13.61 -4.14 22.54
CA PRO A 148 15.05 -4.39 22.50
C PRO A 148 15.43 -5.59 21.62
N GLU A 149 14.73 -6.71 21.75
CA GLU A 149 14.97 -7.90 20.94
C GLU A 149 14.62 -7.67 19.44
N ALA A 150 13.53 -6.95 19.16
CA ALA A 150 13.15 -6.59 17.81
C ALA A 150 14.21 -5.72 17.13
N LEU A 151 14.77 -4.76 17.85
CA LEU A 151 15.83 -3.89 17.36
C LEU A 151 17.09 -4.69 16.99
N GLU A 152 17.51 -5.61 17.84
CA GLU A 152 18.68 -6.46 17.54
C GLU A 152 18.42 -7.38 16.31
N LEU A 153 17.24 -7.99 16.21
CA LEU A 153 16.87 -8.76 15.02
C LEU A 153 16.94 -7.94 13.73
N LEU A 154 16.51 -6.68 13.76
CA LEU A 154 16.53 -5.80 12.61
C LEU A 154 17.95 -5.33 12.25
N LYS A 155 18.79 -5.07 13.24
CA LYS A 155 20.19 -4.67 13.03
C LYS A 155 21.00 -5.73 12.27
N GLU A 156 20.66 -7.02 12.39
CA GLU A 156 21.35 -8.09 11.65
C GLU A 156 21.07 -8.06 10.13
N LYS A 157 19.99 -7.38 9.69
CA LYS A 157 19.67 -7.30 8.26
C LYS A 157 20.73 -6.55 7.46
N LYS A 158 20.81 -6.85 6.14
CA LYS A 158 21.75 -6.20 5.21
C LYS A 158 23.19 -6.15 5.76
N LYS A 159 23.62 -7.23 6.43
CA LYS A 159 24.96 -7.32 7.03
C LYS A 159 25.24 -6.17 8.01
N GLY A 160 24.24 -5.79 8.80
CA GLY A 160 24.35 -4.72 9.81
C GLY A 160 24.10 -3.30 9.29
N THR A 161 23.68 -3.12 8.05
CA THR A 161 23.50 -1.77 7.44
C THR A 161 22.03 -1.40 7.22
N TYR A 162 21.08 -2.19 7.72
CA TYR A 162 19.65 -1.93 7.57
C TYR A 162 19.26 -0.59 8.18
N ALA A 163 18.50 0.23 7.46
CA ALA A 163 18.08 1.54 7.93
C ALA A 163 16.97 1.43 8.97
N ILE A 164 17.21 1.88 10.19
CA ILE A 164 16.24 1.87 11.29
C ILE A 164 16.09 3.28 11.84
N ILE A 165 14.89 3.84 11.72
CA ILE A 165 14.56 5.20 12.13
C ILE A 165 13.53 5.15 13.24
N LYS A 166 13.81 5.83 14.35
CA LYS A 166 12.83 6.12 15.38
C LYS A 166 12.31 7.54 15.19
N ILE A 167 10.99 7.71 15.27
CA ILE A 167 10.34 9.02 15.14
C ILE A 167 9.65 9.42 16.44
N GLY A 168 9.73 10.71 16.78
CA GLY A 168 8.98 11.28 17.90
C GLY A 168 7.51 11.47 17.52
N PRO A 169 6.57 10.70 18.11
CA PRO A 169 5.17 10.70 17.66
C PRO A 169 4.42 12.00 17.99
N SER A 170 4.97 12.83 18.86
CA SER A 170 4.38 14.13 19.23
C SER A 170 4.78 15.28 18.29
N TYR A 171 5.68 15.04 17.33
CA TYR A 171 6.10 16.07 16.39
C TYR A 171 4.94 16.53 15.52
N LYS A 172 4.79 17.85 15.44
CA LYS A 172 3.85 18.50 14.52
C LYS A 172 4.63 19.35 13.53
N PRO A 173 4.50 19.10 12.22
CA PRO A 173 5.12 19.94 11.21
C PRO A 173 4.49 21.33 11.19
N GLN A 174 5.14 22.27 10.50
CA GLN A 174 4.57 23.62 10.28
C GLN A 174 3.28 23.52 9.44
N PRO A 175 2.31 24.42 9.65
CA PRO A 175 1.04 24.41 8.92
C PRO A 175 1.18 24.78 7.43
N VAL A 176 2.35 25.26 7.04
CA VAL A 176 2.68 25.65 5.66
C VAL A 176 3.85 24.81 5.18
N GLU A 177 3.76 24.35 3.96
CA GLU A 177 4.82 23.57 3.30
C GLU A 177 5.29 24.26 2.01
N HIS A 178 6.54 23.98 1.65
CA HIS A 178 7.22 24.58 0.51
C HIS A 178 7.76 23.52 -0.44
N LYS A 179 7.74 23.82 -1.73
CA LYS A 179 8.35 23.02 -2.77
C LYS A 179 9.05 23.92 -3.78
N ASP A 180 10.32 23.62 -4.07
CA ASP A 180 11.10 24.38 -5.03
C ASP A 180 11.14 23.68 -6.38
N VAL A 181 10.75 24.41 -7.44
CA VAL A 181 10.83 23.93 -8.82
C VAL A 181 11.44 25.04 -9.67
N PHE A 182 12.54 24.74 -10.34
CA PHE A 182 13.26 25.71 -11.18
C PHE A 182 13.69 26.99 -10.45
N GLY A 183 14.01 26.89 -9.13
CA GLY A 183 14.36 28.04 -8.31
C GLY A 183 13.16 28.92 -7.89
N ILE A 184 11.95 28.50 -8.18
CA ILE A 184 10.71 29.14 -7.73
C ILE A 184 10.13 28.33 -6.60
N THR A 185 9.91 28.97 -5.46
CA THR A 185 9.30 28.34 -4.28
C THR A 185 7.78 28.41 -4.38
N PHE A 186 7.15 27.25 -4.33
CA PHE A 186 5.71 27.12 -4.15
C PHE A 186 5.42 26.98 -2.65
N GLU A 187 4.45 27.74 -2.17
CA GLU A 187 3.98 27.74 -0.78
C GLU A 187 2.50 27.36 -0.74
N GLN A 188 2.14 26.44 0.14
CA GLN A 188 0.73 26.07 0.38
C GLN A 188 0.51 25.66 1.83
N GLY A 189 -0.74 25.73 2.28
CA GLY A 189 -1.15 25.07 3.53
C GLY A 189 -1.00 23.56 3.39
N ARG A 190 -0.57 22.89 4.46
CA ARG A 190 -0.55 21.42 4.53
C ARG A 190 -1.95 20.87 4.36
N ASN A 191 -2.05 19.70 3.74
CA ASN A 191 -3.32 18.97 3.68
C ASN A 191 -3.65 18.38 5.06
N GLU A 192 -4.36 19.14 5.89
CA GLU A 192 -4.76 18.75 7.24
C GLU A 192 -6.22 18.25 7.31
N VAL A 193 -6.83 17.95 6.16
CA VAL A 193 -8.20 17.40 6.14
C VAL A 193 -8.23 16.09 6.93
N GLU A 194 -9.12 16.01 7.92
CA GLU A 194 -9.34 14.80 8.69
C GLU A 194 -10.28 13.87 7.94
N ILE A 195 -9.82 12.66 7.66
CA ILE A 195 -10.60 11.61 7.01
C ILE A 195 -11.35 10.83 8.09
N ASN A 196 -12.68 10.97 8.11
CA ASN A 196 -13.56 10.29 9.07
C ASN A 196 -14.97 10.13 8.48
N ASP A 197 -15.91 9.58 9.25
CA ASP A 197 -17.29 9.28 8.82
C ASP A 197 -18.05 10.51 8.30
N SER A 198 -17.70 11.72 8.71
CA SER A 198 -18.37 12.93 8.22
C SER A 198 -18.22 13.15 6.72
N LEU A 199 -17.16 12.59 6.13
CA LEU A 199 -16.92 12.61 4.68
C LEU A 199 -17.72 11.54 3.91
N LEU A 200 -18.44 10.65 4.60
CA LEU A 200 -19.15 9.53 3.99
C LEU A 200 -20.68 9.71 4.00
N THR A 201 -21.17 10.90 4.28
CA THR A 201 -22.61 11.15 4.48
C THR A 201 -23.39 11.37 3.19
N ASN A 202 -22.73 11.83 2.12
CA ASN A 202 -23.38 12.18 0.86
C ASN A 202 -23.39 10.97 -0.10
N VAL A 203 -24.27 10.01 0.12
CA VAL A 203 -24.46 8.86 -0.79
C VAL A 203 -25.36 9.28 -1.95
N VAL A 204 -24.85 9.25 -3.18
CA VAL A 204 -25.49 9.82 -4.38
C VAL A 204 -26.25 8.79 -5.23
N THR A 205 -25.95 7.51 -5.11
CA THR A 205 -26.59 6.38 -5.83
C THR A 205 -27.95 5.98 -5.25
N LYS A 206 -28.72 5.15 -5.98
CA LYS A 206 -30.02 4.58 -5.49
C LYS A 206 -29.79 3.67 -4.29
N ASN A 207 -28.79 2.80 -4.36
CA ASN A 207 -28.35 2.01 -3.20
C ASN A 207 -27.71 2.96 -2.17
N LYS A 208 -28.29 3.03 -0.96
CA LYS A 208 -27.80 3.85 0.14
C LYS A 208 -27.14 3.03 1.25
N ASP A 209 -27.15 1.71 1.12
CA ASP A 209 -26.66 0.82 2.16
C ASP A 209 -25.14 0.69 2.09
N ILE A 210 -24.46 1.23 3.10
CA ILE A 210 -23.02 1.15 3.28
C ILE A 210 -22.75 0.63 4.69
N PRO A 211 -22.41 -0.66 4.85
CA PRO A 211 -22.13 -1.23 6.16
C PRO A 211 -20.88 -0.61 6.79
N GLU A 212 -20.78 -0.68 8.13
CA GLU A 212 -19.66 -0.10 8.87
C GLU A 212 -18.30 -0.63 8.39
N SER A 213 -18.20 -1.91 7.99
CA SER A 213 -16.99 -2.47 7.41
C SER A 213 -16.56 -1.75 6.12
N ALA A 214 -17.50 -1.42 5.24
CA ALA A 214 -17.24 -0.70 4.02
C ALA A 214 -16.90 0.78 4.28
N LYS A 215 -17.50 1.43 5.29
CA LYS A 215 -17.11 2.78 5.71
C LYS A 215 -15.66 2.81 6.20
N HIS A 216 -15.27 1.84 7.04
CA HIS A 216 -13.87 1.69 7.45
C HIS A 216 -12.93 1.53 6.25
N ASP A 217 -13.30 0.70 5.27
CA ASP A 217 -12.49 0.50 4.07
C ASP A 217 -12.45 1.76 3.18
N MET A 218 -13.54 2.56 3.12
CA MET A 218 -13.53 3.88 2.46
C MET A 218 -12.56 4.84 3.15
N ILE A 219 -12.54 4.91 4.48
CA ILE A 219 -11.60 5.73 5.26
C ILE A 219 -10.16 5.29 4.97
N ILE A 220 -9.88 3.99 4.97
CA ILE A 220 -8.55 3.45 4.65
C ILE A 220 -8.14 3.84 3.23
N SER A 221 -9.06 3.74 2.26
CA SER A 221 -8.77 4.12 0.88
C SER A 221 -8.41 5.61 0.76
N LEU A 222 -9.19 6.50 1.37
CA LEU A 222 -8.95 7.94 1.32
C LEU A 222 -7.65 8.36 2.01
N ILE A 223 -7.33 7.78 3.18
CA ILE A 223 -6.06 8.05 3.87
C ILE A 223 -4.89 7.54 3.03
N THR A 224 -5.01 6.35 2.43
CA THR A 224 -3.98 5.81 1.55
C THR A 224 -3.74 6.73 0.35
N LEU A 225 -4.81 7.23 -0.27
CA LEU A 225 -4.74 8.13 -1.42
C LEU A 225 -4.15 9.50 -1.08
N LYS A 226 -4.39 10.01 0.12
CA LYS A 226 -3.81 11.28 0.61
C LYS A 226 -2.28 11.29 0.55
N TYR A 227 -1.64 10.12 0.57
CA TYR A 227 -0.18 9.93 0.52
C TYR A 227 0.29 9.18 -0.73
N THR A 228 -0.56 9.09 -1.76
CA THR A 228 -0.23 8.43 -3.03
C THR A 228 -0.10 9.43 -4.15
N GLN A 229 0.98 9.36 -4.92
CA GLN A 229 1.20 10.27 -6.07
C GLN A 229 0.03 10.22 -7.06
N SER A 230 -0.50 11.39 -7.40
CA SER A 230 -1.67 11.53 -8.28
C SER A 230 -1.31 11.32 -9.77
N ASN A 231 -2.27 10.92 -10.64
CA ASN A 231 -3.60 10.42 -10.27
C ASN A 231 -3.48 9.10 -9.52
N SER A 232 -4.33 8.92 -8.53
CA SER A 232 -4.30 7.69 -7.74
C SER A 232 -5.70 7.14 -7.45
N VAL A 233 -5.79 5.82 -7.39
CA VAL A 233 -6.96 5.07 -6.93
C VAL A 233 -6.54 3.92 -6.05
N CYS A 234 -7.42 3.49 -5.15
CA CYS A 234 -7.15 2.43 -4.19
C CYS A 234 -8.35 1.49 -4.09
N PHE A 235 -8.09 0.19 -4.28
CA PHE A 235 -9.04 -0.88 -3.96
C PHE A 235 -8.75 -1.37 -2.55
N VAL A 236 -9.78 -1.43 -1.71
CA VAL A 236 -9.67 -1.84 -0.30
C VAL A 236 -10.66 -2.93 0.01
N LYS A 237 -10.23 -3.92 0.77
CA LYS A 237 -11.07 -4.99 1.29
C LYS A 237 -10.59 -5.41 2.67
N ASP A 238 -11.53 -5.52 3.61
CA ASP A 238 -11.30 -6.02 4.97
C ASP A 238 -10.09 -5.39 5.69
N GLY A 239 -10.01 -4.05 5.66
CA GLY A 239 -8.97 -3.30 6.36
C GLY A 239 -7.62 -3.26 5.65
N GLN A 240 -7.55 -3.61 4.38
CA GLN A 240 -6.32 -3.71 3.60
C GLN A 240 -6.50 -3.12 2.20
N ALA A 241 -5.62 -2.22 1.81
CA ALA A 241 -5.46 -1.84 0.41
C ALA A 241 -4.94 -3.05 -0.37
N ILE A 242 -5.72 -3.55 -1.31
CA ILE A 242 -5.42 -4.73 -2.12
C ILE A 242 -4.92 -4.41 -3.53
N GLY A 243 -5.08 -3.16 -3.96
CA GLY A 243 -4.53 -2.66 -5.22
C GLY A 243 -4.48 -1.15 -5.22
N ILE A 244 -3.29 -0.59 -5.44
CA ILE A 244 -3.05 0.85 -5.51
C ILE A 244 -2.47 1.19 -6.88
N GLY A 245 -3.11 2.12 -7.59
CA GLY A 245 -2.58 2.77 -8.78
C GLY A 245 -2.10 4.16 -8.40
N ALA A 246 -0.88 4.50 -8.81
CA ALA A 246 -0.22 5.77 -8.47
C ALA A 246 0.43 6.41 -9.69
N GLY A 247 0.47 7.75 -9.74
CA GLY A 247 1.26 8.51 -10.69
C GLY A 247 0.82 8.38 -12.15
N GLN A 248 -0.45 8.01 -12.41
CA GLN A 248 -0.95 7.84 -13.78
C GLN A 248 -1.54 9.14 -14.33
N GLN A 249 -1.27 9.43 -15.59
CA GLN A 249 -1.81 10.62 -16.27
C GLN A 249 -3.29 10.49 -16.63
N SER A 250 -3.78 9.25 -16.80
CA SER A 250 -5.18 8.95 -17.10
C SER A 250 -5.85 8.22 -15.94
N ARG A 251 -7.04 8.67 -15.53
CA ARG A 251 -7.82 8.03 -14.46
C ARG A 251 -8.13 6.57 -14.76
N VAL A 252 -8.57 6.25 -15.97
CA VAL A 252 -8.89 4.87 -16.35
C VAL A 252 -7.65 3.95 -16.33
N HIS A 253 -6.48 4.45 -16.74
CA HIS A 253 -5.24 3.66 -16.64
C HIS A 253 -4.88 3.40 -15.18
N CYS A 254 -5.11 4.36 -14.32
CA CYS A 254 -4.90 4.21 -12.88
C CYS A 254 -5.81 3.11 -12.29
N VAL A 255 -7.10 3.12 -12.63
CA VAL A 255 -8.07 2.09 -12.21
C VAL A 255 -7.71 0.71 -12.76
N ARG A 256 -7.28 0.63 -14.03
CA ARG A 256 -6.83 -0.63 -14.64
C ARG A 256 -5.64 -1.22 -13.89
N LEU A 257 -4.63 -0.41 -13.61
CA LEU A 257 -3.44 -0.84 -12.87
C LEU A 257 -3.79 -1.30 -11.45
N ALA A 258 -4.55 -0.50 -10.71
CA ALA A 258 -4.96 -0.84 -9.34
C ALA A 258 -5.85 -2.10 -9.32
N GLY A 259 -6.81 -2.19 -10.26
CA GLY A 259 -7.68 -3.36 -10.38
C GLY A 259 -6.92 -4.64 -10.74
N GLN A 260 -5.90 -4.57 -11.61
CA GLN A 260 -5.05 -5.71 -11.90
C GLN A 260 -4.30 -6.21 -10.65
N LYS A 261 -3.79 -5.29 -9.81
CA LYS A 261 -3.15 -5.66 -8.55
C LYS A 261 -4.13 -6.31 -7.57
N ALA A 262 -5.36 -5.78 -7.47
CA ALA A 262 -6.43 -6.37 -6.66
C ALA A 262 -6.81 -7.78 -7.16
N ASP A 263 -6.93 -7.96 -8.47
CA ASP A 263 -7.18 -9.26 -9.10
C ASP A 263 -6.06 -10.25 -8.76
N ASN A 264 -4.79 -9.84 -8.89
CA ASN A 264 -3.64 -10.67 -8.52
C ASN A 264 -3.65 -11.07 -7.04
N TRP A 265 -4.04 -10.15 -6.14
CA TRP A 265 -4.17 -10.46 -4.71
C TRP A 265 -5.19 -11.58 -4.48
N LEU A 266 -6.36 -11.55 -5.14
CA LEU A 266 -7.35 -12.63 -5.02
C LEU A 266 -6.88 -13.91 -5.71
N LEU A 267 -6.26 -13.83 -6.88
CA LEU A 267 -5.77 -15.01 -7.62
C LEU A 267 -4.65 -15.76 -6.87
N ARG A 268 -3.86 -15.06 -6.04
CA ARG A 268 -2.89 -15.72 -5.15
C ARG A 268 -3.54 -16.66 -4.14
N GLN A 269 -4.83 -16.47 -3.83
CA GLN A 269 -5.62 -17.31 -2.93
C GLN A 269 -6.29 -18.51 -3.65
N CYS A 270 -6.21 -18.56 -4.98
CA CYS A 270 -6.74 -19.69 -5.75
C CYS A 270 -6.00 -20.98 -5.36
N PRO A 271 -6.72 -22.10 -5.09
CA PRO A 271 -6.09 -23.37 -4.72
C PRO A 271 -5.02 -23.84 -5.71
N LYS A 272 -5.21 -23.62 -7.01
CA LYS A 272 -4.24 -23.97 -8.05
C LYS A 272 -2.92 -23.20 -7.89
N VAL A 273 -3.00 -21.93 -7.44
CA VAL A 273 -1.83 -21.08 -7.15
C VAL A 273 -1.20 -21.43 -5.80
N MET A 274 -2.03 -21.58 -4.76
CA MET A 274 -1.54 -21.94 -3.41
C MET A 274 -0.86 -23.30 -3.33
N ASN A 275 -1.20 -24.23 -4.23
CA ASN A 275 -0.66 -25.58 -4.27
C ASN A 275 0.51 -25.75 -5.24
N LEU A 276 1.06 -24.66 -5.79
CA LEU A 276 2.28 -24.69 -6.59
C LEU A 276 3.44 -25.29 -5.79
N GLN A 277 4.08 -26.33 -6.34
CA GLN A 277 5.17 -27.03 -5.69
C GLN A 277 6.51 -26.44 -6.14
N PHE A 278 7.12 -25.64 -5.30
CA PHE A 278 8.41 -25.01 -5.59
C PHE A 278 9.58 -25.94 -5.26
N VAL A 279 10.69 -25.79 -5.99
CA VAL A 279 11.95 -26.47 -5.67
C VAL A 279 12.45 -26.10 -4.27
N ASP A 280 13.17 -27.02 -3.63
CA ASP A 280 13.70 -26.79 -2.29
C ASP A 280 14.71 -25.63 -2.31
N GLY A 281 14.63 -24.77 -1.30
CA GLY A 281 15.54 -23.63 -1.16
C GLY A 281 15.26 -22.44 -2.08
N ILE A 282 14.14 -22.42 -2.81
CA ILE A 282 13.75 -21.24 -3.59
C ILE A 282 13.64 -20.01 -2.68
N LYS A 283 14.23 -18.89 -3.10
CA LYS A 283 14.15 -17.65 -2.32
C LYS A 283 12.74 -17.05 -2.40
N ARG A 284 12.33 -16.33 -1.35
CA ARG A 284 11.01 -15.68 -1.29
C ARG A 284 10.74 -14.78 -2.50
N ALA A 285 11.71 -13.96 -2.90
CA ALA A 285 11.57 -13.07 -4.05
C ALA A 285 11.38 -13.83 -5.37
N ASP A 286 12.11 -14.93 -5.56
CA ASP A 286 11.98 -15.77 -6.75
C ASP A 286 10.63 -16.49 -6.78
N ARG A 287 10.14 -16.94 -5.59
CA ARG A 287 8.81 -17.51 -5.42
C ARG A 287 7.71 -16.50 -5.74
N ASP A 288 7.82 -15.26 -5.23
CA ASP A 288 6.87 -14.18 -5.53
C ASP A 288 6.82 -13.86 -7.02
N ASN A 289 7.99 -13.71 -7.65
CA ASN A 289 8.09 -13.46 -9.08
C ASN A 289 7.50 -14.61 -9.92
N ALA A 290 7.74 -15.85 -9.52
CA ALA A 290 7.18 -17.02 -10.21
C ALA A 290 5.66 -17.06 -10.10
N ILE A 291 5.08 -16.75 -8.94
CA ILE A 291 3.62 -16.69 -8.74
C ILE A 291 3.02 -15.56 -9.60
N ASP A 292 3.62 -14.37 -9.58
CA ASP A 292 3.14 -13.24 -10.36
C ASP A 292 3.13 -13.53 -11.86
N ASN A 293 4.22 -14.07 -12.40
CA ASN A 293 4.30 -14.48 -13.79
C ASN A 293 3.31 -15.62 -14.11
N TYR A 294 3.16 -16.61 -13.22
CA TYR A 294 2.22 -17.72 -13.43
C TYR A 294 0.76 -17.26 -13.52
N ILE A 295 0.38 -16.29 -12.69
CA ILE A 295 -0.94 -15.67 -12.69
C ILE A 295 -1.11 -14.75 -13.91
N GLY A 296 -0.06 -14.03 -14.28
CA GLY A 296 -0.07 -12.96 -15.27
C GLY A 296 -0.08 -13.44 -16.73
N GLU A 297 0.15 -12.50 -17.64
CA GLU A 297 0.25 -12.76 -19.07
C GLU A 297 1.57 -13.46 -19.43
N ALA A 298 2.60 -13.28 -18.61
CA ALA A 298 3.94 -13.86 -18.80
C ALA A 298 4.06 -15.32 -18.33
N TYR A 299 2.95 -16.06 -18.15
CA TYR A 299 2.95 -17.42 -17.63
C TYR A 299 3.85 -18.39 -18.44
N MET A 300 4.00 -18.17 -19.74
CA MET A 300 4.88 -18.99 -20.58
C MET A 300 6.35 -18.88 -20.17
N ASP A 301 6.77 -17.75 -19.60
CA ASP A 301 8.17 -17.56 -19.19
C ASP A 301 8.56 -18.47 -18.02
N VAL A 302 7.61 -18.84 -17.18
CA VAL A 302 7.83 -19.77 -16.07
C VAL A 302 7.43 -21.22 -16.40
N LEU A 303 6.62 -21.45 -17.43
CA LEU A 303 6.15 -22.80 -17.81
C LEU A 303 6.91 -23.43 -18.98
N LYS A 304 7.74 -22.66 -19.71
CA LYS A 304 8.53 -23.21 -20.83
C LYS A 304 9.61 -24.18 -20.35
N GLU A 305 10.01 -25.10 -21.25
CA GLU A 305 11.10 -26.04 -20.98
C GLU A 305 12.40 -25.31 -20.65
N GLY A 306 13.11 -25.84 -19.65
CA GLY A 306 14.35 -25.23 -19.13
C GLY A 306 14.12 -24.11 -18.12
N ALA A 307 12.90 -23.58 -17.99
CA ALA A 307 12.54 -22.58 -16.98
C ALA A 307 11.78 -23.21 -15.79
N TRP A 308 10.71 -23.97 -16.06
CA TRP A 308 9.88 -24.52 -15.00
C TRP A 308 10.66 -25.44 -14.04
N GLN A 309 11.62 -26.22 -14.56
CA GLN A 309 12.46 -27.15 -13.76
C GLN A 309 13.31 -26.42 -12.70
N LYS A 310 13.61 -25.14 -12.90
CA LYS A 310 14.36 -24.31 -11.95
C LYS A 310 13.49 -23.72 -10.85
N ILE A 311 12.17 -23.77 -11.03
CA ILE A 311 11.19 -23.09 -10.19
C ILE A 311 10.29 -24.08 -9.47
N PHE A 312 9.77 -25.09 -10.20
CA PHE A 312 8.79 -26.03 -9.69
C PHE A 312 9.33 -27.47 -9.62
N LYS A 313 8.89 -28.24 -8.62
CA LYS A 313 9.18 -29.68 -8.51
C LYS A 313 8.45 -30.49 -9.59
N VAL A 314 7.23 -30.03 -9.91
CA VAL A 314 6.37 -30.61 -10.94
C VAL A 314 5.86 -29.47 -11.79
N LYS A 315 5.88 -29.64 -13.13
CA LYS A 315 5.35 -28.64 -14.05
C LYS A 315 3.87 -28.42 -13.77
N PRO A 316 3.46 -27.22 -13.35
CA PRO A 316 2.05 -26.94 -13.11
C PRO A 316 1.30 -26.75 -14.45
N ASP A 317 0.01 -27.11 -14.46
CA ASP A 317 -0.88 -26.75 -15.54
C ASP A 317 -1.12 -25.24 -15.57
N ARG A 318 -1.33 -24.68 -16.77
CA ARG A 318 -1.68 -23.25 -16.93
C ARG A 318 -2.96 -22.92 -16.16
N LEU A 319 -2.95 -21.79 -15.45
CA LEU A 319 -4.18 -21.15 -14.96
C LEU A 319 -4.87 -20.44 -16.13
N THR A 320 -5.99 -20.98 -16.62
CA THR A 320 -6.69 -20.44 -17.80
C THR A 320 -7.44 -19.15 -17.49
N ASP A 321 -7.81 -18.40 -18.52
CA ASP A 321 -8.55 -17.14 -18.34
C ASP A 321 -9.96 -17.40 -17.81
N GLU A 322 -10.57 -18.54 -18.16
CA GLU A 322 -11.85 -19.01 -17.60
C GLU A 322 -11.72 -19.32 -16.10
N GLU A 323 -10.70 -20.08 -15.70
CA GLU A 323 -10.43 -20.38 -14.28
C GLU A 323 -10.18 -19.10 -13.46
N LYS A 324 -9.42 -18.14 -14.05
CA LYS A 324 -9.20 -16.83 -13.42
C LYS A 324 -10.53 -16.09 -13.24
N ARG A 325 -11.36 -16.01 -14.28
CA ARG A 325 -12.64 -15.29 -14.21
C ARG A 325 -13.56 -15.93 -13.18
N GLU A 326 -13.71 -17.25 -13.21
CA GLU A 326 -14.52 -17.99 -12.25
C GLU A 326 -14.07 -17.72 -10.78
N TRP A 327 -12.76 -17.59 -10.55
CA TRP A 327 -12.24 -17.27 -9.23
C TRP A 327 -12.46 -15.81 -8.86
N LEU A 328 -12.24 -14.88 -9.78
CA LEU A 328 -12.42 -13.44 -9.57
C LEU A 328 -13.89 -13.06 -9.34
N ASP A 329 -14.84 -13.81 -9.91
CA ASP A 329 -16.29 -13.60 -9.70
C ASP A 329 -16.74 -13.88 -8.25
N ARG A 330 -15.86 -14.46 -7.42
CA ARG A 330 -16.08 -14.64 -5.97
C ARG A 330 -15.70 -13.40 -5.17
N MET A 331 -15.00 -12.45 -5.78
CA MET A 331 -14.62 -11.21 -5.09
C MET A 331 -15.85 -10.30 -4.98
N ASP A 332 -16.07 -9.81 -3.76
CA ASP A 332 -17.24 -9.02 -3.42
C ASP A 332 -16.90 -8.02 -2.30
N ASP A 333 -17.78 -7.05 -2.05
CA ASP A 333 -17.65 -6.05 -1.00
C ASP A 333 -16.34 -5.25 -1.04
N VAL A 334 -15.82 -5.00 -2.24
CA VAL A 334 -14.62 -4.19 -2.44
C VAL A 334 -14.98 -2.72 -2.49
N VAL A 335 -14.18 -1.91 -1.83
CA VAL A 335 -14.23 -0.43 -1.92
C VAL A 335 -13.27 0.05 -3.00
N LEU A 336 -13.72 0.98 -3.83
CA LEU A 336 -12.90 1.75 -4.76
C LEU A 336 -12.88 3.22 -4.32
N GLY A 337 -11.72 3.72 -3.88
CA GLY A 337 -11.49 5.14 -3.62
C GLY A 337 -10.73 5.83 -4.76
N SER A 338 -10.99 7.12 -4.94
CA SER A 338 -10.30 7.95 -5.94
C SER A 338 -9.89 9.30 -5.34
N ASP A 339 -8.68 9.75 -5.63
CA ASP A 339 -8.16 11.05 -5.15
C ASP A 339 -8.80 12.27 -5.85
N ALA A 340 -9.49 12.03 -6.98
CA ALA A 340 -10.28 13.03 -7.70
C ALA A 340 -11.50 12.37 -8.37
N PHE A 341 -12.35 13.16 -9.03
CA PHE A 341 -13.55 12.65 -9.69
C PHE A 341 -13.23 11.65 -10.81
N PHE A 342 -14.16 10.74 -11.06
CA PHE A 342 -14.14 9.88 -12.24
C PHE A 342 -14.70 10.64 -13.43
N PRO A 343 -13.91 10.84 -14.52
CA PRO A 343 -14.39 11.61 -15.68
C PRO A 343 -15.38 10.82 -16.57
N PHE A 344 -15.36 9.47 -16.48
CA PHE A 344 -16.16 8.56 -17.29
C PHE A 344 -16.54 7.29 -16.52
N SER A 345 -17.60 6.63 -16.94
CA SER A 345 -18.11 5.37 -16.35
C SER A 345 -17.18 4.17 -16.53
N ASP A 346 -16.24 4.21 -17.48
CA ASP A 346 -15.27 3.13 -17.73
C ASP A 346 -14.44 2.72 -16.49
N SER A 347 -14.24 3.66 -15.57
CA SER A 347 -13.60 3.39 -14.29
C SER A 347 -14.46 2.53 -13.37
N ILE A 348 -15.77 2.74 -13.35
CA ILE A 348 -16.74 1.94 -12.61
C ILE A 348 -16.87 0.54 -13.24
N GLU A 349 -16.98 0.49 -14.57
CA GLU A 349 -16.98 -0.75 -15.35
C GLU A 349 -15.77 -1.64 -15.02
N ARG A 350 -14.56 -1.01 -14.91
CA ARG A 350 -13.35 -1.74 -14.51
C ARG A 350 -13.44 -2.21 -13.05
N GLY A 351 -13.94 -1.37 -12.18
CA GLY A 351 -14.12 -1.69 -10.75
C GLY A 351 -15.05 -2.87 -10.52
N ALA A 352 -16.17 -2.91 -11.26
CA ALA A 352 -17.15 -3.99 -11.20
C ALA A 352 -16.52 -5.38 -11.43
N LYS A 353 -15.55 -5.48 -12.36
CA LYS A 353 -14.83 -6.74 -12.65
C LYS A 353 -13.95 -7.24 -11.50
N SER A 354 -13.66 -6.38 -10.52
CA SER A 354 -12.89 -6.70 -9.31
C SER A 354 -13.74 -6.65 -8.04
N GLY A 355 -15.06 -6.90 -8.14
CA GLY A 355 -15.95 -7.05 -7.00
C GLY A 355 -16.28 -5.75 -6.27
N VAL A 356 -16.08 -4.59 -6.89
CA VAL A 356 -16.42 -3.28 -6.27
C VAL A 356 -17.92 -3.19 -6.06
N LYS A 357 -18.31 -2.87 -4.81
CA LYS A 357 -19.68 -2.53 -4.41
C LYS A 357 -19.80 -1.13 -3.82
N TYR A 358 -18.72 -0.59 -3.35
CA TYR A 358 -18.69 0.71 -2.68
C TYR A 358 -17.68 1.61 -3.32
N VAL A 359 -18.07 2.84 -3.62
CA VAL A 359 -17.21 3.82 -4.30
C VAL A 359 -17.16 5.10 -3.49
N VAL A 360 -15.98 5.70 -3.34
CA VAL A 360 -15.82 7.02 -2.74
C VAL A 360 -14.94 7.91 -3.60
N GLN A 361 -15.42 9.09 -3.92
CA GLN A 361 -14.75 10.09 -4.75
C GLN A 361 -15.22 11.50 -4.37
N PRO A 362 -14.50 12.58 -4.77
CA PRO A 362 -14.97 13.94 -4.48
C PRO A 362 -16.23 14.35 -5.25
N GLY A 363 -16.46 13.87 -6.46
CA GLY A 363 -17.45 14.43 -7.37
C GLY A 363 -16.98 15.75 -7.99
N GLY A 364 -17.88 16.45 -8.69
CA GLY A 364 -17.63 17.74 -9.32
C GLY A 364 -17.27 17.68 -10.80
N SER A 365 -17.43 16.52 -11.44
CA SER A 365 -17.36 16.37 -12.89
C SER A 365 -18.69 16.78 -13.53
N ILE A 366 -18.62 17.36 -14.73
CA ILE A 366 -19.81 17.59 -15.57
C ILE A 366 -20.51 16.27 -15.97
N ARG A 367 -19.83 15.14 -15.80
CA ARG A 367 -20.31 13.78 -16.10
C ARG A 367 -20.59 12.95 -14.85
N ASP A 368 -20.73 13.57 -13.68
CA ASP A 368 -21.03 12.83 -12.45
C ASP A 368 -22.27 11.96 -12.59
N GLN A 369 -23.30 12.45 -13.32
CA GLN A 369 -24.53 11.69 -13.51
C GLN A 369 -24.31 10.39 -14.30
N ASP A 370 -23.47 10.41 -15.36
CA ASP A 370 -23.14 9.21 -16.13
C ASP A 370 -22.44 8.15 -15.24
N VAL A 371 -21.60 8.63 -14.31
CA VAL A 371 -20.86 7.75 -13.37
C VAL A 371 -21.80 7.19 -12.30
N ILE A 372 -22.71 8.00 -11.78
CA ILE A 372 -23.75 7.60 -10.81
C ILE A 372 -24.69 6.55 -11.43
N ASP A 373 -25.16 6.80 -12.65
CA ASP A 373 -26.06 5.89 -13.36
C ASP A 373 -25.38 4.53 -13.58
N CYS A 374 -24.10 4.52 -13.94
CA CYS A 374 -23.32 3.29 -14.05
C CYS A 374 -23.20 2.55 -12.72
N CYS A 375 -22.96 3.25 -11.61
CA CYS A 375 -22.98 2.63 -10.28
C CYS A 375 -24.34 2.03 -9.94
N ASP A 376 -25.43 2.71 -10.31
CA ASP A 376 -26.79 2.23 -10.10
C ASP A 376 -27.10 0.95 -10.92
N GLU A 377 -26.59 0.85 -12.15
CA GLU A 377 -26.72 -0.35 -12.98
C GLU A 377 -26.06 -1.57 -12.35
N TYR A 378 -24.91 -1.37 -11.67
CA TYR A 378 -24.21 -2.43 -10.93
C TYR A 378 -24.68 -2.59 -9.47
N GLY A 379 -25.70 -1.82 -9.02
CA GLY A 379 -26.18 -1.85 -7.65
C GLY A 379 -25.18 -1.37 -6.58
N MET A 380 -24.18 -0.62 -7.00
CA MET A 380 -23.14 -0.05 -6.11
C MET A 380 -23.69 1.12 -5.29
N ALA A 381 -23.09 1.36 -4.10
CA ALA A 381 -23.30 2.57 -3.34
C ALA A 381 -22.09 3.50 -3.52
N MET A 382 -22.34 4.77 -3.92
CA MET A 382 -21.29 5.76 -4.12
C MET A 382 -21.46 6.99 -3.24
N VAL A 383 -20.36 7.38 -2.59
CA VAL A 383 -20.22 8.63 -1.83
C VAL A 383 -19.49 9.66 -2.65
N CYS A 384 -20.05 10.88 -2.76
CA CYS A 384 -19.35 12.07 -3.23
C CYS A 384 -19.01 12.95 -2.03
N ASN A 385 -17.75 12.95 -1.61
CA ASN A 385 -17.31 13.61 -0.38
C ASN A 385 -16.86 15.08 -0.54
N GLY A 386 -16.75 15.58 -1.77
CA GLY A 386 -16.32 16.95 -2.05
C GLY A 386 -14.84 17.27 -1.80
N VAL A 387 -14.03 16.27 -1.41
CA VAL A 387 -12.61 16.46 -1.04
C VAL A 387 -11.69 15.84 -2.05
N ARG A 388 -10.93 16.67 -2.78
CA ARG A 388 -9.85 16.23 -3.66
C ARG A 388 -8.57 16.00 -2.84
N LEU A 389 -7.88 14.88 -3.11
CA LEU A 389 -6.71 14.44 -2.35
C LEU A 389 -5.44 14.38 -3.22
N PHE A 390 -5.26 15.31 -4.15
CA PHE A 390 -4.05 15.35 -4.97
C PHE A 390 -2.79 15.44 -4.12
N HIS A 391 -1.81 14.63 -4.47
CA HIS A 391 -0.49 14.59 -3.86
C HIS A 391 0.59 14.61 -4.97
N HIS A 392 1.43 15.64 -4.96
CA HIS A 392 2.48 15.86 -5.97
C HIS A 392 3.84 16.18 -5.37
#